data_a7bb1688d8bb94488cf7ff3e2769e0de
#
_entry.id   a7bb1688d8bb94488cf7ff3e2769e0de
#
_cell.length_a   1.000
_cell.length_b   1.000
_cell.length_c   1.000
_cell.angle_alpha   90.00
_cell.angle_beta   90.00
_cell.angle_gamma   90.00
#
_symmetry.space_group_name_H-M   'P 1'
#
loop_
_entity.id
_entity.type
_entity.pdbx_description
1 polymer ?
#
loop_
_entity_poly.entity_id
_entity_poly.type
_entity_poly.pdbx_seq_one_letter_code
_entity_poly.pdbx_strand_id
1 'polypeptide(L)'
;MLKIPTDLVSITQGRATRNIRDVFKCDVPGWRLTANGIIASEDGREWTVPADVAYASAPKATDLFNECNDVEMSSAKALDINTVPVVEIDKDGEVISFYFFGDNYAEIFVNEQVIGVDPVPYWPFNTSVVRFKVKRPFMAGVKMIDWSENLGLGSETMRGVPFHTGDGGFVGVFKDSEGRVIATTDSDWKVKPYYIAPLLDAGCVKADRTTEGCTVPPKIDAEKAYGAHWAIPNDWGNQSFDDSDWQKASLYTNEDIGGSLNRPAYQNFTGLFDNPDHDAEFIWSSNLLLDNVVLARREIQ
;
A
#
# COMPACT_ATOMS: atom_id res chain seq x y z
N MET A 1 -8.38 -0.77 -27.63
CA MET A 1 -7.14 -0.66 -26.86
C MET A 1 -6.39 -1.98 -27.00
N LEU A 2 -5.15 -1.96 -27.48
CA LEU A 2 -4.29 -3.15 -27.44
C LEU A 2 -4.03 -3.46 -25.95
N LYS A 3 -4.39 -4.67 -25.49
CA LYS A 3 -3.98 -5.14 -24.14
C LYS A 3 -2.45 -5.27 -24.15
N ILE A 4 -1.76 -4.43 -23.41
CA ILE A 4 -0.33 -4.60 -23.15
C ILE A 4 -0.19 -5.87 -22.32
N PRO A 5 0.68 -6.82 -22.68
CA PRO A 5 0.93 -7.97 -21.83
C PRO A 5 1.36 -7.51 -20.44
N THR A 6 0.69 -7.97 -19.40
CA THR A 6 0.94 -7.57 -18.01
C THR A 6 2.19 -8.20 -17.41
N ASP A 7 2.70 -9.21 -18.08
CA ASP A 7 3.91 -9.97 -17.74
C ASP A 7 5.20 -9.38 -18.33
N LEU A 8 5.07 -8.41 -19.25
CA LEU A 8 6.24 -7.78 -19.86
C LEU A 8 6.82 -6.72 -18.93
N VAL A 9 8.07 -6.95 -18.51
CA VAL A 9 8.83 -5.97 -17.75
C VAL A 9 9.25 -4.79 -18.63
N SER A 10 9.13 -3.58 -18.10
CA SER A 10 9.69 -2.36 -18.68
C SER A 10 10.71 -1.78 -17.72
N ILE A 11 11.89 -1.48 -18.23
CA ILE A 11 12.98 -0.92 -17.45
C ILE A 11 13.08 0.57 -17.72
N THR A 12 13.16 1.35 -16.64
CA THR A 12 13.43 2.78 -16.67
C THR A 12 14.75 3.08 -15.97
N GLN A 13 15.35 4.21 -16.25
CA GLN A 13 16.55 4.69 -15.58
C GLN A 13 16.41 6.18 -15.25
N GLY A 14 16.96 6.57 -14.12
CA GLY A 14 17.00 7.95 -13.70
C GLY A 14 15.75 8.37 -12.90
N ARG A 15 15.74 9.65 -12.56
CA ARG A 15 14.70 10.24 -11.70
C ARG A 15 13.42 10.53 -12.47
N ALA A 16 12.29 10.31 -11.83
CA ALA A 16 11.01 10.70 -12.37
C ALA A 16 10.89 12.24 -12.50
N THR A 17 10.26 12.68 -13.56
CA THR A 17 9.87 14.08 -13.71
C THR A 17 8.52 14.30 -13.06
N ARG A 18 8.44 15.32 -12.22
CA ARG A 18 7.20 15.66 -11.52
C ARG A 18 6.26 16.41 -12.47
N ASN A 19 5.36 15.69 -13.11
CA ASN A 19 4.38 16.27 -14.02
C ASN A 19 2.95 16.30 -13.44
N ILE A 20 2.74 15.71 -12.28
CA ILE A 20 1.44 15.60 -11.62
C ILE A 20 1.46 16.46 -10.37
N ARG A 21 0.29 17.03 -10.04
CA ARG A 21 0.12 17.77 -8.78
C ARG A 21 0.35 16.85 -7.61
N ASP A 22 0.74 17.47 -6.48
CA ASP A 22 0.78 16.78 -5.20
C ASP A 22 -0.56 16.08 -4.95
N VAL A 23 -0.48 14.83 -4.54
CA VAL A 23 -1.67 14.02 -4.26
C VAL A 23 -2.32 14.53 -2.99
N PHE A 24 -1.51 14.84 -1.99
CA PHE A 24 -1.92 15.37 -0.71
C PHE A 24 -0.90 16.39 -0.19
N LYS A 25 -1.36 17.36 0.57
CA LYS A 25 -0.50 18.34 1.22
C LYS A 25 -1.00 18.55 2.65
N CYS A 26 -0.08 18.34 3.58
CA CYS A 26 -0.31 18.64 4.98
C CYS A 26 0.30 20.00 5.32
N ASP A 27 -0.44 20.88 6.00
CA ASP A 27 0.04 22.22 6.36
C ASP A 27 0.91 22.22 7.64
N VAL A 28 1.17 21.08 8.23
CA VAL A 28 2.07 20.95 9.38
C VAL A 28 3.51 21.20 8.95
N PRO A 29 4.25 22.10 9.63
CA PRO A 29 5.62 22.42 9.24
C PRO A 29 6.54 21.19 9.26
N GLY A 30 7.32 21.03 8.19
CA GLY A 30 8.27 19.92 8.05
C GLY A 30 7.70 18.67 7.37
N TRP A 31 6.44 18.72 6.93
CA TRP A 31 5.85 17.64 6.14
C TRP A 31 6.39 17.61 4.71
N ARG A 32 6.54 16.39 4.21
CA ARG A 32 6.94 16.15 2.84
C ARG A 32 5.72 16.22 1.92
N LEU A 33 5.96 16.57 0.67
CA LEU A 33 4.90 16.56 -0.35
C LEU A 33 4.72 15.16 -0.90
N THR A 34 3.47 14.72 -0.98
CA THR A 34 3.12 13.48 -1.67
C THR A 34 2.80 13.78 -3.13
N ALA A 35 3.53 13.21 -4.04
CA ALA A 35 3.34 13.44 -5.47
C ALA A 35 3.69 12.20 -6.28
N ASN A 36 3.01 12.06 -7.42
CA ASN A 36 3.43 11.12 -8.44
C ASN A 36 4.37 11.80 -9.43
N GLY A 37 5.29 11.03 -9.98
CA GLY A 37 6.17 11.45 -11.06
C GLY A 37 5.86 10.70 -12.35
N ILE A 38 6.47 11.15 -13.45
CA ILE A 38 6.46 10.46 -14.74
C ILE A 38 7.88 10.09 -15.11
N ILE A 39 8.06 8.86 -15.56
CA ILE A 39 9.33 8.33 -16.06
C ILE A 39 9.07 7.58 -17.36
N ALA A 40 9.99 7.70 -18.31
CA ALA A 40 9.88 7.02 -19.60
C ALA A 40 10.85 5.84 -19.69
N SER A 41 10.37 4.73 -20.24
CA SER A 41 11.22 3.59 -20.60
C SER A 41 11.86 3.77 -21.97
N GLU A 42 12.88 2.96 -22.29
CA GLU A 42 13.59 3.00 -23.58
C GLU A 42 12.67 2.78 -24.79
N ASP A 43 11.56 2.06 -24.60
CA ASP A 43 10.56 1.83 -25.64
C ASP A 43 9.56 3.01 -25.76
N GLY A 44 9.77 4.10 -25.04
CA GLY A 44 8.97 5.33 -25.09
C GLY A 44 7.65 5.26 -24.32
N ARG A 45 7.40 4.22 -23.51
CA ARG A 45 6.25 4.20 -22.60
C ARG A 45 6.50 5.12 -21.42
N GLU A 46 5.46 5.86 -21.05
CA GLU A 46 5.46 6.65 -19.83
C GLU A 46 4.83 5.86 -18.70
N TRP A 47 5.43 5.96 -17.52
CA TRP A 47 4.98 5.31 -16.30
C TRP A 47 4.78 6.35 -15.22
N THR A 48 3.64 6.27 -14.55
CA THR A 48 3.45 7.00 -13.29
C THR A 48 4.12 6.23 -12.17
N VAL A 49 4.97 6.87 -11.40
CA VAL A 49 5.71 6.26 -10.31
C VAL A 49 5.38 6.94 -8.98
N PRO A 50 5.24 6.15 -7.90
CA PRO A 50 5.27 4.69 -7.89
C PRO A 50 4.16 4.04 -8.73
N ALA A 51 2.96 4.60 -8.80
CA ALA A 51 1.85 4.14 -9.62
C ALA A 51 0.76 5.21 -9.77
N ASP A 52 -0.14 5.03 -10.72
CA ASP A 52 -1.41 5.77 -10.75
C ASP A 52 -2.21 5.47 -9.49
N VAL A 53 -2.75 6.52 -8.86
CA VAL A 53 -3.50 6.42 -7.60
C VAL A 53 -4.94 6.88 -7.78
N ALA A 54 -5.85 6.21 -7.10
CA ALA A 54 -7.27 6.56 -7.10
C ALA A 54 -7.61 7.72 -6.14
N TYR A 55 -6.61 8.32 -5.49
CA TYR A 55 -6.78 9.26 -4.38
C TYR A 55 -7.81 10.36 -4.66
N ALA A 56 -7.76 11.00 -5.83
CA ALA A 56 -8.62 12.14 -6.13
C ALA A 56 -10.12 11.78 -6.25
N SER A 57 -10.43 10.57 -6.70
CA SER A 57 -11.78 10.11 -7.04
C SER A 57 -12.37 9.08 -6.09
N ALA A 58 -11.52 8.40 -5.31
CA ALA A 58 -11.96 7.36 -4.40
C ALA A 58 -12.53 7.91 -3.08
N PRO A 59 -13.42 7.18 -2.42
CA PRO A 59 -13.77 7.44 -1.03
C PRO A 59 -12.51 7.46 -0.16
N LYS A 60 -12.47 8.38 0.81
CA LYS A 60 -11.39 8.36 1.81
C LYS A 60 -11.80 7.45 2.96
N ALA A 61 -10.84 6.67 3.46
CA ALA A 61 -11.01 6.00 4.73
C ALA A 61 -11.23 7.02 5.85
N THR A 62 -11.76 6.59 6.95
CA THR A 62 -11.89 7.42 8.15
C THR A 62 -10.65 7.21 9.01
N ASP A 63 -9.92 8.29 9.29
CA ASP A 63 -8.77 8.25 10.19
C ASP A 63 -9.18 8.06 11.64
N LEU A 64 -8.40 7.27 12.35
CA LEU A 64 -8.43 7.20 13.80
C LEU A 64 -7.34 8.08 14.41
N PHE A 65 -6.27 8.30 13.69
CA PHE A 65 -5.20 9.22 14.07
C PHE A 65 -4.63 9.90 12.81
N ASN A 66 -4.62 11.23 12.80
CA ASN A 66 -4.10 12.00 11.68
C ASN A 66 -3.77 13.43 12.15
N GLU A 67 -2.50 13.72 12.34
CA GLU A 67 -2.04 15.04 12.77
C GLU A 67 -2.36 16.15 11.75
N CYS A 68 -2.52 15.80 10.47
CA CYS A 68 -2.85 16.78 9.44
C CYS A 68 -4.28 17.32 9.53
N ASN A 69 -5.18 16.56 10.12
CA ASN A 69 -6.60 16.87 10.23
C ASN A 69 -7.07 16.99 11.71
N ASP A 70 -6.12 17.09 12.64
CA ASP A 70 -6.40 17.17 14.10
C ASP A 70 -7.25 15.99 14.63
N VAL A 71 -7.06 14.80 14.06
CA VAL A 71 -7.71 13.57 14.51
C VAL A 71 -6.77 12.81 15.42
N GLU A 72 -7.07 12.72 16.70
CA GLU A 72 -6.22 12.08 17.70
C GLU A 72 -7.04 11.17 18.63
N MET A 73 -7.43 10.00 18.15
CA MET A 73 -8.11 9.03 19.00
C MET A 73 -7.10 8.25 19.85
N SER A 74 -7.43 8.05 21.12
CA SER A 74 -6.58 7.28 22.05
C SER A 74 -6.70 5.77 21.87
N SER A 75 -7.70 5.30 21.14
CA SER A 75 -7.94 3.90 20.80
C SER A 75 -9.08 3.79 19.78
N ALA A 76 -9.20 2.64 19.12
CA ALA A 76 -10.30 2.35 18.21
C ALA A 76 -11.70 2.39 18.89
N LYS A 77 -11.76 2.20 20.21
CA LYS A 77 -13.02 2.27 20.97
C LYS A 77 -13.56 3.70 21.10
N ALA A 78 -12.72 4.71 20.85
CA ALA A 78 -13.15 6.11 20.84
C ALA A 78 -13.98 6.48 19.60
N LEU A 79 -13.90 5.68 18.53
CA LEU A 79 -14.65 5.87 17.31
C LEU A 79 -16.08 5.33 17.48
N ASP A 80 -17.08 6.15 17.23
CA ASP A 80 -18.42 5.65 16.93
C ASP A 80 -18.42 5.10 15.50
N ILE A 81 -18.29 3.79 15.37
CA ILE A 81 -18.18 3.10 14.07
C ILE A 81 -19.38 3.40 13.16
N ASN A 82 -20.55 3.75 13.70
CA ASN A 82 -21.73 4.05 12.91
C ASN A 82 -21.63 5.39 12.17
N THR A 83 -20.69 6.25 12.54
CA THR A 83 -20.41 7.51 11.82
C THR A 83 -19.57 7.31 10.57
N VAL A 84 -18.88 6.18 10.44
CA VAL A 84 -18.08 5.84 9.27
C VAL A 84 -18.99 5.50 8.09
N PRO A 85 -18.83 6.16 6.93
CA PRO A 85 -19.64 5.88 5.74
C PRO A 85 -19.53 4.42 5.31
N VAL A 86 -20.63 3.86 4.83
CA VAL A 86 -20.67 2.48 4.30
C VAL A 86 -20.74 2.52 2.77
N VAL A 87 -19.78 1.91 2.10
CA VAL A 87 -19.82 1.70 0.66
C VAL A 87 -20.66 0.46 0.36
N GLU A 88 -21.77 0.61 -0.36
CA GLU A 88 -22.65 -0.49 -0.72
C GLU A 88 -22.13 -1.18 -2.00
N ILE A 89 -21.76 -2.46 -1.88
CA ILE A 89 -21.38 -3.33 -2.98
C ILE A 89 -22.57 -4.26 -3.28
N ASP A 90 -23.05 -4.93 -2.26
CA ASP A 90 -24.21 -5.83 -2.36
C ASP A 90 -25.35 -5.34 -1.48
N LYS A 91 -26.51 -5.08 -2.08
CA LYS A 91 -27.69 -4.59 -1.38
C LYS A 91 -28.11 -5.49 -0.20
N ASP A 92 -27.99 -6.81 -0.35
CA ASP A 92 -28.37 -7.79 0.67
C ASP A 92 -27.16 -8.36 1.43
N GLY A 93 -26.01 -7.65 1.39
CA GLY A 93 -24.80 -8.03 2.11
C GLY A 93 -24.85 -7.67 3.59
N GLU A 94 -23.84 -8.11 4.31
CA GLU A 94 -23.55 -7.67 5.68
C GLU A 94 -22.60 -6.48 5.70
N VAL A 95 -22.64 -5.69 6.75
CA VAL A 95 -21.71 -4.57 6.92
C VAL A 95 -20.44 -5.08 7.59
N ILE A 96 -19.31 -4.86 6.93
CA ILE A 96 -17.97 -5.21 7.40
C ILE A 96 -17.18 -3.92 7.61
N SER A 97 -16.36 -3.91 8.66
CA SER A 97 -15.41 -2.84 8.95
C SER A 97 -14.00 -3.39 8.75
N PHE A 98 -13.18 -2.71 7.97
CA PHE A 98 -11.78 -3.05 7.77
C PHE A 98 -10.90 -1.95 8.34
N TYR A 99 -10.23 -2.25 9.44
CA TYR A 99 -9.22 -1.40 10.07
C TYR A 99 -7.87 -1.74 9.47
N PHE A 100 -7.10 -0.75 9.10
CA PHE A 100 -5.79 -0.96 8.50
C PHE A 100 -4.80 0.16 8.83
N PHE A 101 -3.56 -0.18 8.64
CA PHE A 101 -2.42 0.70 8.71
C PHE A 101 -1.49 0.34 7.54
N GLY A 102 -1.07 1.33 6.76
CA GLY A 102 -0.22 1.13 5.59
C GLY A 102 0.92 2.12 5.54
N ASP A 103 2.08 1.65 5.19
CA ASP A 103 3.27 2.45 4.94
C ASP A 103 3.63 2.35 3.45
N ASN A 104 3.52 3.42 2.66
CA ASN A 104 3.06 4.78 3.03
C ASN A 104 1.62 5.06 2.60
N TYR A 105 1.05 4.26 1.68
CA TYR A 105 -0.25 4.50 1.10
C TYR A 105 -0.93 3.19 0.70
N ALA A 106 -2.23 3.11 0.90
CA ALA A 106 -3.03 1.97 0.52
C ALA A 106 -4.33 2.36 -0.19
N GLU A 107 -4.69 1.57 -1.18
CA GLU A 107 -6.02 1.59 -1.82
C GLU A 107 -6.70 0.26 -1.55
N ILE A 108 -7.88 0.29 -0.95
CA ILE A 108 -8.64 -0.89 -0.53
C ILE A 108 -9.71 -1.21 -1.56
N PHE A 109 -9.73 -2.48 -1.99
CA PHE A 109 -10.65 -3.00 -2.99
C PHE A 109 -11.49 -4.13 -2.41
N VAL A 110 -12.73 -4.18 -2.82
CA VAL A 110 -13.61 -5.33 -2.61
C VAL A 110 -14.29 -5.65 -3.94
N ASN A 111 -14.09 -6.86 -4.45
CA ASN A 111 -14.65 -7.31 -5.74
C ASN A 111 -14.42 -6.28 -6.87
N GLU A 112 -13.18 -5.84 -7.10
CA GLU A 112 -12.75 -4.81 -8.08
C GLU A 112 -13.12 -3.36 -7.73
N GLN A 113 -14.07 -3.13 -6.85
CA GLN A 113 -14.48 -1.78 -6.48
C GLN A 113 -13.52 -1.19 -5.46
N VAL A 114 -12.99 0.02 -5.71
CA VAL A 114 -12.27 0.79 -4.71
C VAL A 114 -13.27 1.26 -3.66
N ILE A 115 -13.10 0.82 -2.42
CA ILE A 115 -13.98 1.14 -1.31
C ILE A 115 -13.42 2.20 -0.37
N GLY A 116 -12.12 2.45 -0.44
CA GLY A 116 -11.45 3.47 0.32
C GLY A 116 -9.98 3.57 0.00
N VAL A 117 -9.42 4.73 0.27
CA VAL A 117 -7.98 4.98 0.17
C VAL A 117 -7.51 5.65 1.43
N ASP A 118 -6.24 5.47 1.74
CA ASP A 118 -5.59 6.19 2.82
C ASP A 118 -5.81 7.70 2.64
N PRO A 119 -6.40 8.40 3.62
CA PRO A 119 -6.70 9.82 3.49
C PRO A 119 -5.45 10.71 3.59
N VAL A 120 -4.36 10.20 4.17
CA VAL A 120 -3.08 10.90 4.27
C VAL A 120 -1.97 9.99 3.73
N PRO A 121 -1.78 9.98 2.42
CA PRO A 121 -0.87 9.05 1.74
C PRO A 121 0.59 9.42 2.01
N TYR A 122 0.98 9.55 3.19
CA TYR A 122 2.33 9.80 3.65
C TYR A 122 2.37 10.01 5.17
N TRP A 123 3.53 9.90 5.76
CA TRP A 123 3.88 10.19 7.14
C TRP A 123 3.13 11.35 7.84
N PRO A 124 2.73 11.23 9.11
CA PRO A 124 2.93 10.04 9.93
C PRO A 124 1.99 8.92 9.51
N PHE A 125 2.39 7.71 9.84
CA PHE A 125 1.53 6.55 9.73
C PHE A 125 0.20 6.83 10.42
N ASN A 126 -0.90 6.50 9.76
CA ASN A 126 -2.22 6.68 10.30
C ASN A 126 -3.00 5.38 10.26
N THR A 127 -3.64 5.06 11.37
CA THR A 127 -4.59 3.94 11.41
C THR A 127 -5.93 4.44 10.90
N SER A 128 -6.49 3.73 9.94
CA SER A 128 -7.73 4.09 9.26
C SER A 128 -8.74 2.96 9.26
N VAL A 129 -10.00 3.28 8.98
CA VAL A 129 -11.07 2.32 8.81
C VAL A 129 -11.94 2.64 7.60
N VAL A 130 -12.32 1.61 6.87
CA VAL A 130 -13.38 1.66 5.85
C VAL A 130 -14.51 0.73 6.24
N ARG A 131 -15.75 1.07 5.84
CA ARG A 131 -16.90 0.20 5.99
C ARG A 131 -17.55 -0.05 4.65
N PHE A 132 -17.97 -1.28 4.46
CA PHE A 132 -18.62 -1.68 3.21
C PHE A 132 -19.66 -2.76 3.47
N LYS A 133 -20.58 -2.89 2.54
CA LYS A 133 -21.67 -3.86 2.60
C LYS A 133 -21.54 -4.84 1.46
N VAL A 134 -21.29 -6.12 1.78
CA VAL A 134 -20.96 -7.16 0.81
C VAL A 134 -21.47 -8.53 1.26
N LYS A 135 -21.71 -9.43 0.32
CA LYS A 135 -21.95 -10.87 0.58
C LYS A 135 -20.63 -11.60 0.68
N ARG A 136 -20.53 -12.55 1.59
CA ARG A 136 -19.44 -13.52 1.62
C ARG A 136 -19.72 -14.74 0.74
N PRO A 137 -18.73 -15.38 0.08
CA PRO A 137 -17.34 -14.92 0.07
C PRO A 137 -17.14 -13.69 -0.83
N PHE A 138 -16.12 -12.88 -0.52
CA PHE A 138 -15.71 -11.76 -1.35
C PHE A 138 -14.20 -11.71 -1.51
N MET A 139 -13.73 -11.08 -2.59
CA MET A 139 -12.30 -10.83 -2.78
C MET A 139 -11.92 -9.49 -2.14
N ALA A 140 -11.08 -9.54 -1.13
CA ALA A 140 -10.39 -8.38 -0.61
C ALA A 140 -9.10 -8.16 -1.40
N GLY A 141 -8.85 -6.92 -1.82
CA GLY A 141 -7.64 -6.51 -2.50
C GLY A 141 -7.04 -5.26 -1.86
N VAL A 142 -5.74 -5.17 -1.83
CA VAL A 142 -5.03 -3.98 -1.39
C VAL A 142 -3.93 -3.66 -2.38
N LYS A 143 -3.94 -2.42 -2.89
CA LYS A 143 -2.80 -1.86 -3.61
C LYS A 143 -1.97 -1.07 -2.61
N MET A 144 -0.83 -1.61 -2.28
CA MET A 144 0.10 -1.10 -1.28
C MET A 144 1.23 -0.37 -2.01
N ILE A 145 1.54 0.84 -1.56
CA ILE A 145 2.53 1.70 -2.21
C ILE A 145 3.48 2.25 -1.15
N ASP A 146 4.76 1.91 -1.31
CA ASP A 146 5.86 2.61 -0.67
C ASP A 146 6.17 3.87 -1.49
N TRP A 147 6.02 5.03 -0.86
CA TRP A 147 6.05 6.33 -1.55
C TRP A 147 7.29 7.11 -1.21
N SER A 148 8.20 7.23 -2.15
CA SER A 148 9.46 7.92 -1.91
C SER A 148 9.46 9.39 -2.34
N GLU A 149 10.30 10.20 -1.68
CA GLU A 149 10.51 11.61 -2.05
C GLU A 149 11.19 11.80 -3.40
N ASN A 150 11.90 10.81 -3.90
CA ASN A 150 12.52 10.86 -5.21
C ASN A 150 11.54 10.55 -6.34
N LEU A 151 10.26 10.86 -6.13
CA LEU A 151 9.20 10.69 -7.11
C LEU A 151 9.13 9.27 -7.64
N GLY A 152 9.11 8.31 -6.72
CA GLY A 152 8.92 6.93 -7.06
C GLY A 152 10.19 6.16 -7.42
N LEU A 153 11.36 6.64 -7.09
CA LEU A 153 12.61 5.89 -7.25
C LEU A 153 12.97 5.04 -6.01
N GLY A 154 12.07 4.87 -5.05
CA GLY A 154 12.26 4.00 -3.90
C GLY A 154 13.32 4.47 -2.91
N SER A 155 13.51 5.78 -2.74
CA SER A 155 14.43 6.34 -1.77
C SER A 155 13.77 7.42 -0.94
N GLU A 156 14.07 7.44 0.34
CA GLU A 156 13.51 8.39 1.27
C GLU A 156 14.52 9.43 1.75
N THR A 157 14.06 10.65 2.04
CA THR A 157 14.77 11.63 2.86
C THR A 157 13.95 11.95 4.09
N MET A 158 14.54 11.75 5.24
CA MET A 158 13.93 12.15 6.48
C MET A 158 14.54 13.45 6.98
N ARG A 159 13.76 14.55 6.96
CA ARG A 159 14.15 15.88 7.48
C ARG A 159 15.49 16.40 6.94
N GLY A 160 15.74 16.22 5.65
CA GLY A 160 16.98 16.69 5.02
C GLY A 160 18.21 15.81 5.24
N VAL A 161 18.05 14.68 5.92
CA VAL A 161 19.09 13.65 6.02
C VAL A 161 18.91 12.65 4.86
N PRO A 162 19.90 12.48 3.98
CA PRO A 162 19.78 11.52 2.89
C PRO A 162 19.85 10.10 3.44
N PHE A 163 19.04 9.33 3.20
CA PHE A 163 18.48 8.29 2.37
C PHE A 163 18.74 6.90 2.89
N HIS A 164 17.70 6.21 3.18
CA HIS A 164 17.61 4.77 3.04
C HIS A 164 16.55 4.47 1.95
N THR A 165 16.56 3.30 1.41
CA THR A 165 15.47 2.70 0.65
C THR A 165 14.23 2.65 1.52
N GLY A 166 13.07 2.77 0.92
CA GLY A 166 11.79 2.67 1.61
C GLY A 166 11.61 1.37 2.40
N ASP A 167 10.64 1.35 3.26
CA ASP A 167 10.35 0.25 4.19
C ASP A 167 8.82 0.02 4.27
N GLY A 168 8.22 -0.36 3.15
CA GLY A 168 6.78 -0.61 3.05
C GLY A 168 6.26 -1.63 4.07
N GLY A 169 4.98 -1.57 4.37
CA GLY A 169 4.31 -2.50 5.27
C GLY A 169 2.81 -2.28 5.32
N PHE A 170 2.05 -3.34 5.50
CA PHE A 170 0.61 -3.26 5.60
C PHE A 170 0.06 -4.26 6.60
N VAL A 171 -0.82 -3.80 7.50
CA VAL A 171 -1.52 -4.65 8.46
C VAL A 171 -3.00 -4.30 8.50
N GLY A 172 -3.87 -5.30 8.66
CA GLY A 172 -5.29 -5.05 8.70
C GLY A 172 -6.13 -6.14 9.35
N VAL A 173 -7.30 -5.72 9.86
CA VAL A 173 -8.27 -6.59 10.54
C VAL A 173 -9.68 -6.33 10.03
N PHE A 174 -10.34 -7.37 9.55
CA PHE A 174 -11.76 -7.34 9.14
C PHE A 174 -12.64 -7.74 10.32
N LYS A 175 -13.68 -6.95 10.55
CA LYS A 175 -14.70 -7.23 11.58
C LYS A 175 -16.10 -7.19 10.99
N ASP A 176 -16.94 -8.13 11.41
CA ASP A 176 -18.36 -8.12 11.07
C ASP A 176 -19.13 -7.04 11.84
N SER A 177 -20.44 -6.96 11.62
CA SER A 177 -21.33 -6.00 12.28
C SER A 177 -21.44 -6.18 13.79
N GLU A 178 -21.09 -7.34 14.32
CA GLU A 178 -21.04 -7.64 15.75
C GLU A 178 -19.66 -7.35 16.37
N GLY A 179 -18.69 -6.92 15.53
CA GLY A 179 -17.32 -6.62 15.95
C GLY A 179 -16.42 -7.86 16.07
N ARG A 180 -16.89 -9.03 15.63
CA ARG A 180 -16.09 -10.26 15.59
C ARG A 180 -15.08 -10.18 14.45
N VAL A 181 -13.85 -10.58 14.69
CA VAL A 181 -12.84 -10.69 13.64
C VAL A 181 -13.19 -11.83 12.70
N ILE A 182 -13.23 -11.55 11.41
CA ILE A 182 -13.52 -12.53 10.35
C ILE A 182 -12.29 -12.85 9.50
N ALA A 183 -11.33 -11.93 9.44
CA ALA A 183 -10.04 -12.14 8.78
C ALA A 183 -9.02 -11.11 9.27
N THR A 184 -7.74 -11.43 9.11
CA THR A 184 -6.61 -10.55 9.35
C THR A 184 -5.65 -10.59 8.17
N THR A 185 -4.66 -9.70 8.15
CA THR A 185 -3.49 -9.90 7.32
C THR A 185 -2.62 -11.00 7.92
N ASP A 186 -2.21 -11.94 7.10
CA ASP A 186 -1.38 -13.11 7.43
C ASP A 186 -0.77 -13.71 6.16
N SER A 187 -0.08 -14.83 6.28
CA SER A 187 0.56 -15.53 5.15
C SER A 187 -0.39 -16.16 4.13
N ASP A 188 -1.71 -16.14 4.36
CA ASP A 188 -2.67 -16.64 3.37
C ASP A 188 -3.03 -15.60 2.30
N TRP A 189 -2.64 -14.36 2.50
CA TRP A 189 -2.69 -13.37 1.45
C TRP A 189 -1.72 -13.72 0.33
N LYS A 190 -2.12 -13.44 -0.90
CA LYS A 190 -1.26 -13.54 -2.07
C LYS A 190 -0.80 -12.16 -2.49
N VAL A 191 0.48 -12.05 -2.86
CA VAL A 191 1.11 -10.77 -3.21
C VAL A 191 1.91 -10.86 -4.50
N LYS A 192 1.99 -9.73 -5.22
CA LYS A 192 2.83 -9.61 -6.41
C LYS A 192 3.30 -8.17 -6.57
N PRO A 193 4.62 -7.92 -6.76
CA PRO A 193 5.14 -6.58 -7.01
C PRO A 193 4.90 -6.14 -8.45
N TYR A 194 4.67 -4.83 -8.63
CA TYR A 194 4.43 -4.19 -9.92
C TYR A 194 5.35 -3.00 -10.22
N TYR A 195 6.07 -2.51 -9.21
CA TYR A 195 7.15 -1.56 -9.35
C TYR A 195 8.25 -1.89 -8.36
N ILE A 196 9.45 -2.10 -8.89
CA ILE A 196 10.64 -2.46 -8.12
C ILE A 196 11.71 -1.44 -8.39
N ALA A 197 12.14 -0.72 -7.37
CA ALA A 197 13.17 0.32 -7.40
C ALA A 197 13.63 0.64 -5.97
N PRO A 198 14.84 1.23 -5.81
CA PRO A 198 15.85 1.49 -6.81
C PRO A 198 16.76 0.28 -7.04
N LEU A 199 17.02 -0.04 -8.26
CA LEU A 199 17.92 -1.14 -8.65
C LEU A 199 19.28 -0.58 -9.10
N LEU A 200 20.37 -1.19 -8.65
CA LEU A 200 21.71 -0.94 -9.19
C LEU A 200 21.95 -1.69 -10.50
N ASP A 201 21.29 -2.83 -10.64
CA ASP A 201 21.29 -3.67 -11.84
C ASP A 201 19.87 -4.17 -12.10
N ALA A 202 19.27 -3.74 -13.18
CA ALA A 202 17.92 -4.17 -13.56
C ALA A 202 17.85 -5.67 -13.90
N GLY A 203 18.96 -6.28 -14.27
CA GLY A 203 19.06 -7.72 -14.58
C GLY A 203 18.97 -8.63 -13.35
N CYS A 204 19.00 -8.08 -12.13
CA CYS A 204 18.89 -8.89 -10.91
C CYS A 204 17.46 -9.38 -10.62
N VAL A 205 16.44 -8.71 -11.17
CA VAL A 205 15.03 -9.06 -10.96
C VAL A 205 14.70 -10.33 -11.73
N LYS A 206 14.18 -11.34 -11.05
CA LYS A 206 13.82 -12.63 -11.65
C LYS A 206 12.49 -12.54 -12.42
N ALA A 207 12.22 -13.56 -13.24
CA ALA A 207 11.00 -13.62 -14.05
C ALA A 207 9.72 -13.67 -13.22
N ASP A 208 9.76 -14.21 -12.00
CA ASP A 208 8.67 -14.22 -11.02
C ASP A 208 8.56 -12.92 -10.22
N ARG A 209 9.35 -11.90 -10.61
CA ARG A 209 9.46 -10.59 -9.99
C ARG A 209 10.08 -10.57 -8.60
N THR A 210 10.77 -11.63 -8.20
CA THR A 210 11.52 -11.62 -6.96
C THR A 210 12.86 -10.91 -7.13
N THR A 211 13.32 -10.30 -6.05
CA THR A 211 14.55 -9.50 -5.97
C THR A 211 15.63 -10.19 -5.15
N GLU A 212 15.49 -11.50 -4.92
CA GLU A 212 16.50 -12.28 -4.23
C GLU A 212 17.84 -12.21 -4.98
N GLY A 213 18.86 -11.70 -4.30
CA GLY A 213 20.18 -11.44 -4.89
C GLY A 213 20.37 -10.05 -5.48
N CYS A 214 19.32 -9.22 -5.55
CA CYS A 214 19.48 -7.79 -5.82
C CYS A 214 20.17 -7.10 -4.65
N THR A 215 21.09 -6.22 -4.96
CA THR A 215 21.76 -5.42 -3.94
C THR A 215 20.89 -4.21 -3.61
N VAL A 216 20.51 -4.06 -2.34
CA VAL A 216 19.87 -2.84 -1.84
C VAL A 216 20.95 -1.77 -1.68
N PRO A 217 20.88 -0.64 -2.39
CA PRO A 217 21.91 0.39 -2.30
C PRO A 217 21.81 1.13 -0.96
N PRO A 218 22.91 1.27 -0.21
CA PRO A 218 22.90 2.04 1.04
C PRO A 218 22.79 3.55 0.81
N LYS A 219 23.10 3.99 -0.40
CA LYS A 219 22.89 5.36 -0.92
C LYS A 219 22.53 5.26 -2.37
N ILE A 220 21.60 6.11 -2.80
CA ILE A 220 21.09 6.08 -4.15
C ILE A 220 21.60 7.30 -4.91
N ASP A 221 22.27 7.03 -6.04
CA ASP A 221 22.38 8.00 -7.12
C ASP A 221 21.16 7.84 -8.02
N ALA A 222 20.13 8.64 -7.76
CA ALA A 222 18.83 8.52 -8.42
C ALA A 222 18.93 8.61 -9.95
N GLU A 223 19.93 9.31 -10.49
CA GLU A 223 20.13 9.42 -11.94
C GLU A 223 20.65 8.12 -12.57
N LYS A 224 21.23 7.24 -11.77
CA LYS A 224 21.79 5.97 -12.22
C LYS A 224 20.97 4.76 -11.83
N ALA A 225 20.01 4.94 -10.94
CA ALA A 225 19.14 3.87 -10.50
C ALA A 225 18.19 3.42 -11.62
N TYR A 226 17.86 2.13 -11.59
CA TYR A 226 16.85 1.56 -12.48
C TYR A 226 15.57 1.27 -11.71
N GLY A 227 14.46 1.26 -12.44
CA GLY A 227 13.18 0.74 -11.98
C GLY A 227 12.66 -0.31 -12.96
N ALA A 228 12.06 -1.36 -12.43
CA ALA A 228 11.37 -2.38 -13.19
C ALA A 228 9.86 -2.22 -12.99
N HIS A 229 9.12 -2.13 -14.10
CA HIS A 229 7.69 -1.82 -14.09
C HIS A 229 6.89 -2.89 -14.81
N TRP A 230 5.69 -3.16 -14.29
CA TRP A 230 4.67 -3.99 -14.94
C TRP A 230 3.34 -3.25 -14.95
N ALA A 231 2.58 -3.44 -16.02
CA ALA A 231 1.22 -2.92 -16.06
C ALA A 231 0.33 -3.69 -15.06
N ILE A 232 -0.36 -2.95 -14.21
CA ILE A 232 -1.33 -3.55 -13.29
C ILE A 232 -2.54 -4.04 -14.11
N PRO A 233 -2.96 -5.31 -13.99
CA PRO A 233 -4.17 -5.81 -14.63
C PRO A 233 -5.40 -5.05 -14.14
N ASN A 234 -6.31 -4.67 -15.03
CA ASN A 234 -7.50 -3.93 -14.61
C ASN A 234 -8.46 -4.76 -13.77
N ASP A 235 -8.40 -6.06 -13.90
CA ASP A 235 -9.30 -7.06 -13.29
C ASP A 235 -8.66 -7.81 -12.11
N TRP A 236 -7.53 -7.31 -11.60
CA TRP A 236 -6.79 -8.00 -10.53
C TRP A 236 -7.60 -8.16 -9.22
N GLY A 237 -8.56 -7.28 -8.97
CA GLY A 237 -9.47 -7.36 -7.82
C GLY A 237 -10.63 -8.33 -8.02
N ASN A 238 -10.84 -8.89 -9.23
CA ASN A 238 -11.94 -9.79 -9.53
C ASN A 238 -11.74 -11.14 -8.88
N GLN A 239 -12.83 -11.73 -8.35
CA GLN A 239 -12.78 -13.04 -7.72
C GLN A 239 -12.31 -14.15 -8.70
N SER A 240 -12.60 -14.00 -10.00
CA SER A 240 -12.19 -14.95 -11.03
C SER A 240 -10.80 -14.71 -11.61
N PHE A 241 -10.07 -13.68 -11.15
CA PHE A 241 -8.72 -13.40 -11.60
C PHE A 241 -7.78 -14.55 -11.24
N ASP A 242 -6.96 -14.99 -12.21
CA ASP A 242 -5.96 -16.03 -11.98
C ASP A 242 -4.73 -15.46 -11.26
N ASP A 243 -4.63 -15.77 -9.99
CA ASP A 243 -3.51 -15.42 -9.12
C ASP A 243 -2.64 -16.63 -8.76
N SER A 244 -2.69 -17.69 -9.55
CA SER A 244 -1.97 -18.93 -9.29
C SER A 244 -0.45 -18.76 -9.26
N ASP A 245 0.07 -17.74 -9.96
CA ASP A 245 1.48 -17.37 -9.99
C ASP A 245 1.89 -16.30 -8.96
N TRP A 246 0.93 -15.86 -8.11
CA TRP A 246 1.24 -14.95 -7.02
C TRP A 246 1.84 -15.69 -5.83
N GLN A 247 2.78 -15.05 -5.18
CA GLN A 247 3.41 -15.61 -3.99
C GLN A 247 2.52 -15.40 -2.75
N LYS A 248 2.74 -16.21 -1.73
CA LYS A 248 2.21 -15.90 -0.40
C LYS A 248 2.89 -14.66 0.15
N ALA A 249 2.16 -13.86 0.91
CA ALA A 249 2.70 -12.70 1.59
C ALA A 249 3.83 -13.11 2.54
N SER A 250 4.90 -12.34 2.54
CA SER A 250 5.91 -12.38 3.59
C SER A 250 5.41 -11.65 4.82
N LEU A 251 5.74 -12.17 5.98
CA LEU A 251 5.37 -11.61 7.27
C LEU A 251 6.54 -10.84 7.85
N TYR A 252 6.25 -9.70 8.44
CA TYR A 252 7.24 -8.79 8.98
C TYR A 252 6.84 -8.31 10.37
N THR A 253 7.84 -8.07 11.20
CA THR A 253 7.64 -7.47 12.50
C THR A 253 7.58 -5.95 12.41
N ASN A 254 7.09 -5.30 13.46
CA ASN A 254 7.13 -3.84 13.58
C ASN A 254 8.55 -3.27 13.44
N GLU A 255 9.58 -4.03 13.86
CA GLU A 255 10.98 -3.62 13.74
C GLU A 255 11.46 -3.66 12.29
N ASP A 256 11.04 -4.68 11.53
CA ASP A 256 11.41 -4.86 10.13
C ASP A 256 10.92 -3.72 9.23
N ILE A 257 9.73 -3.19 9.52
CA ILE A 257 9.11 -2.10 8.74
C ILE A 257 9.55 -0.70 9.19
N GLY A 258 10.54 -0.60 10.08
CA GLY A 258 11.01 0.69 10.60
C GLY A 258 9.96 1.45 11.41
N GLY A 259 8.81 0.84 11.64
CA GLY A 259 7.70 1.41 12.38
C GLY A 259 8.12 1.86 13.76
N SER A 260 8.23 3.18 13.97
CA SER A 260 8.48 3.72 15.29
C SER A 260 7.29 3.39 16.18
N LEU A 261 7.34 2.27 16.88
CA LEU A 261 6.35 1.82 17.84
C LEU A 261 6.02 2.87 18.93
N ASN A 262 6.80 3.94 18.98
CA ASN A 262 6.60 5.04 19.92
C ASN A 262 5.65 6.13 19.39
N ARG A 263 5.00 5.94 18.22
CA ARG A 263 4.09 6.94 17.68
C ARG A 263 2.63 6.62 18.00
N PRO A 264 1.87 7.59 18.46
CA PRO A 264 0.44 7.40 18.80
C PRO A 264 -0.39 6.85 17.64
N ALA A 265 -0.02 7.18 16.39
CA ALA A 265 -0.68 6.73 15.17
C ALA A 265 -0.78 5.19 15.04
N TYR A 266 0.15 4.45 15.63
CA TYR A 266 0.12 2.99 15.69
C TYR A 266 -0.10 2.49 17.12
N GLN A 267 0.63 3.05 18.09
CA GLN A 267 0.60 2.63 19.51
C GLN A 267 -0.80 2.61 20.12
N ASN A 268 -1.62 3.61 19.80
CA ASN A 268 -2.99 3.69 20.30
C ASN A 268 -3.87 2.57 19.76
N PHE A 269 -3.43 1.88 18.69
CA PHE A 269 -4.24 0.91 17.95
C PHE A 269 -3.64 -0.50 17.92
N THR A 270 -2.52 -0.74 18.61
CA THR A 270 -1.88 -2.06 18.71
C THR A 270 -2.87 -3.14 19.13
N GLY A 271 -3.78 -2.85 20.06
CA GLY A 271 -4.83 -3.80 20.45
C GLY A 271 -5.84 -4.16 19.36
N LEU A 272 -5.82 -3.48 18.19
CA LEU A 272 -6.57 -3.93 17.00
C LEU A 272 -5.81 -5.03 16.26
N PHE A 273 -4.50 -4.92 16.20
CA PHE A 273 -3.64 -5.74 15.36
C PHE A 273 -2.97 -6.85 16.17
N ASP A 274 -2.32 -6.50 17.28
CA ASP A 274 -1.61 -7.42 18.16
C ASP A 274 -2.55 -7.92 19.27
N ASN A 275 -3.40 -8.87 18.95
CA ASN A 275 -4.34 -9.42 19.94
C ASN A 275 -4.15 -10.94 20.04
N PRO A 276 -4.05 -11.51 21.24
CA PRO A 276 -3.89 -12.97 21.41
C PRO A 276 -4.98 -13.82 20.73
N ASP A 277 -6.16 -13.24 20.53
CA ASP A 277 -7.30 -13.95 19.91
C ASP A 277 -7.29 -13.85 18.36
N HIS A 278 -6.52 -12.90 17.80
CA HIS A 278 -6.40 -12.68 16.36
C HIS A 278 -5.17 -11.82 16.07
N ASP A 279 -4.06 -12.44 15.87
CA ASP A 279 -2.82 -11.76 15.52
C ASP A 279 -2.83 -11.37 14.04
N ALA A 280 -2.79 -10.07 13.75
CA ALA A 280 -2.65 -9.55 12.40
C ALA A 280 -1.18 -9.20 12.15
N GLU A 281 -0.62 -9.83 11.14
CA GLU A 281 0.78 -9.67 10.79
C GLU A 281 0.98 -8.57 9.75
N PHE A 282 2.09 -7.84 9.82
CA PHE A 282 2.48 -6.99 8.70
C PHE A 282 2.82 -7.85 7.49
N ILE A 283 2.21 -7.55 6.37
CA ILE A 283 2.44 -8.24 5.11
C ILE A 283 3.08 -7.33 4.07
N TRP A 284 3.88 -7.93 3.21
CA TRP A 284 4.45 -7.33 2.00
C TRP A 284 4.86 -8.45 1.04
N SER A 285 5.55 -8.09 -0.05
CA SER A 285 6.31 -9.03 -0.88
C SER A 285 7.54 -9.57 -0.12
N SER A 286 8.40 -10.31 -0.79
CA SER A 286 9.65 -10.82 -0.18
C SER A 286 10.72 -9.74 0.04
N ASN A 287 10.48 -8.48 -0.36
CA ASN A 287 11.44 -7.39 -0.21
C ASN A 287 10.75 -6.06 0.12
N LEU A 288 10.85 -5.63 1.39
CA LEU A 288 10.32 -4.35 1.86
C LEU A 288 10.96 -3.14 1.21
N LEU A 289 12.24 -3.28 0.80
CA LEU A 289 13.09 -2.14 0.46
C LEU A 289 13.10 -1.81 -1.04
N LEU A 290 12.81 -2.79 -1.89
CA LEU A 290 12.85 -2.60 -3.33
C LEU A 290 11.47 -2.65 -3.98
N ASP A 291 10.50 -3.31 -3.37
CA ASP A 291 9.19 -3.51 -3.97
C ASP A 291 8.23 -2.37 -3.56
N ASN A 292 8.13 -1.33 -4.38
CA ASN A 292 7.42 -0.10 -4.05
C ASN A 292 5.91 -0.13 -4.37
N VAL A 293 5.48 -1.00 -5.27
CA VAL A 293 4.06 -1.23 -5.53
C VAL A 293 3.80 -2.72 -5.43
N VAL A 294 3.03 -3.11 -4.45
CA VAL A 294 2.65 -4.50 -4.22
C VAL A 294 1.14 -4.60 -4.21
N LEU A 295 0.60 -5.48 -5.05
CA LEU A 295 -0.80 -5.86 -4.95
C LEU A 295 -0.90 -7.06 -4.02
N ALA A 296 -1.86 -6.99 -3.10
CA ALA A 296 -2.21 -8.09 -2.20
C ALA A 296 -3.68 -8.45 -2.37
N ARG A 297 -4.01 -9.74 -2.29
CA ARG A 297 -5.40 -10.20 -2.38
C ARG A 297 -5.66 -11.46 -1.57
N ARG A 298 -6.90 -11.58 -1.08
CA ARG A 298 -7.38 -12.74 -0.34
C ARG A 298 -8.89 -12.88 -0.49
N GLU A 299 -9.38 -14.09 -0.68
CA GLU A 299 -10.80 -14.38 -0.55
C GLU A 299 -11.19 -14.51 0.93
N ILE A 300 -12.18 -13.75 1.35
CA ILE A 300 -12.74 -13.75 2.71
C ILE A 300 -14.03 -14.53 2.71
N GLN A 301 -14.09 -15.57 3.58
CA GLN A 301 -15.20 -16.51 3.70
C GLN A 301 -16.32 -16.00 4.61
#